data_3dcf942c5dde8c1f9aaf74a941ea3340
#
_entry.id   3dcf942c5dde8c1f9aaf74a941ea3340
#
_cell.length_a   1.000
_cell.length_b   1.000
_cell.length_c   1.000
_cell.angle_alpha   90.00
_cell.angle_beta   90.00
_cell.angle_gamma   90.00
#
_symmetry.space_group_name_H-M   'P 1'
#
loop_
_entity.id
_entity.type
_entity.pdbx_description
1 polymer ?
#
loop_
_entity_poly.entity_id
_entity_poly.type
_entity_poly.pdbx_seq_one_letter_code
_entity_poly.pdbx_strand_id
1 'polypeptide(L)' 'MPENEIKQFIELVVEMRRTQKEFFKSRNYTAMQKSKILEKEVDEKASEILKSFAAPEAQPDLFEGANE' A
#
# COMPACT_ATOMS: atom_id res chain seq x y z
N MET A 1 -1.77 -18.49 0.73
CA MET A 1 -2.44 -17.18 0.68
C MET A 1 -3.52 -17.19 -0.38
N PRO A 2 -4.73 -16.86 0.01
CA PRO A 2 -5.83 -16.87 -0.95
C PRO A 2 -5.60 -15.88 -2.09
N GLU A 3 -6.02 -16.32 -3.25
CA GLU A 3 -5.96 -15.48 -4.42
C GLU A 3 -6.70 -14.16 -4.21
N ASN A 4 -7.78 -14.23 -3.47
CA ASN A 4 -8.60 -13.06 -3.22
C ASN A 4 -7.85 -11.95 -2.52
N GLU A 5 -7.04 -12.31 -1.55
CA GLU A 5 -6.31 -11.28 -0.82
C GLU A 5 -5.30 -10.58 -1.70
N ILE A 6 -4.64 -11.35 -2.54
CA ILE A 6 -3.66 -10.75 -3.44
C ILE A 6 -4.36 -9.85 -4.43
N LYS A 7 -5.47 -10.31 -4.96
CA LYS A 7 -6.22 -9.49 -5.89
C LYS A 7 -6.68 -8.19 -5.25
N GLN A 8 -7.20 -8.28 -4.03
CA GLN A 8 -7.65 -7.10 -3.33
C GLN A 8 -6.49 -6.13 -3.08
N PHE A 9 -5.34 -6.67 -2.75
CA PHE A 9 -4.19 -5.83 -2.52
C PHE A 9 -3.80 -5.08 -3.81
N ILE A 10 -3.79 -5.80 -4.91
CA ILE A 10 -3.43 -5.17 -6.18
C ILE A 10 -4.45 -4.09 -6.55
N GLU A 11 -5.72 -4.36 -6.29
CA GLU A 11 -6.75 -3.36 -6.56
C GLU A 11 -6.56 -2.12 -5.70
N LEU A 12 -6.15 -2.31 -4.46
CA LEU A 12 -5.84 -1.18 -3.60
C LEU A 12 -4.71 -0.34 -4.16
N VAL A 13 -3.67 -1.01 -4.63
CA VAL A 13 -2.54 -0.30 -5.20
C VAL A 13 -2.96 0.49 -6.42
N VAL A 14 -3.76 -0.13 -7.27
CA VAL A 14 -4.22 0.55 -8.48
C VAL A 14 -5.03 1.79 -8.10
N GLU A 15 -5.91 1.65 -7.14
CA GLU A 15 -6.74 2.76 -6.72
C GLU A 15 -5.90 3.87 -6.11
N MET A 16 -4.91 3.49 -5.31
CA MET A 16 -4.01 4.47 -4.71
C MET A 16 -3.29 5.27 -5.79
N ARG A 17 -2.76 4.58 -6.79
CA ARG A 17 -2.06 5.26 -7.84
C ARG A 17 -2.98 6.17 -8.63
N ARG A 18 -4.21 5.74 -8.83
CA ARG A 18 -5.17 6.57 -9.55
C ARG A 18 -5.44 7.87 -8.80
N THR A 19 -5.65 7.79 -7.50
CA THR A 19 -5.92 9.01 -6.75
C THR A 19 -4.70 9.90 -6.67
N GLN A 20 -3.51 9.32 -6.62
CA GLN A 20 -2.30 10.12 -6.65
C GLN A 20 -2.18 10.89 -7.95
N LYS A 21 -2.44 10.22 -9.05
CA LYS A 21 -2.40 10.89 -10.35
C LYS A 21 -3.44 11.98 -10.44
N GLU A 22 -4.61 11.72 -9.89
CA GLU A 22 -5.66 12.70 -9.93
C GLU A 22 -5.27 13.94 -9.14
N PHE A 23 -4.62 13.74 -8.01
CA PHE A 23 -4.18 14.88 -7.23
C PHE A 23 -3.14 15.71 -8.00
N PHE A 24 -2.18 15.03 -8.61
CA PHE A 24 -1.17 15.76 -9.38
C PHE A 24 -1.77 16.55 -10.51
N LYS A 25 -2.84 16.00 -11.07
CA LYS A 25 -3.45 16.61 -12.23
C LYS A 25 -4.29 17.81 -11.86
N SER A 26 -5.13 17.67 -10.84
CA SER A 26 -6.10 18.70 -10.52
C SER A 26 -5.83 19.40 -9.21
N ARG A 27 -4.87 18.92 -8.43
CA ARG A 27 -4.59 19.47 -7.10
C ARG A 27 -5.81 19.41 -6.21
N ASN A 28 -6.61 18.39 -6.40
CA ASN A 28 -7.82 18.21 -5.63
C ASN A 28 -7.47 17.74 -4.22
N TYR A 29 -7.88 18.54 -3.24
CA TYR A 29 -7.54 18.22 -1.86
C TYR A 29 -8.17 16.91 -1.41
N THR A 30 -9.38 16.65 -1.87
CA THR A 30 -10.06 15.42 -1.54
C THR A 30 -9.28 14.21 -2.08
N ALA A 31 -8.76 14.33 -3.30
CA ALA A 31 -7.96 13.25 -3.87
C ALA A 31 -6.69 13.04 -3.06
N MET A 32 -6.10 14.11 -2.56
CA MET A 32 -4.90 13.98 -1.74
C MET A 32 -5.21 13.21 -0.47
N GLN A 33 -6.28 13.58 0.20
CA GLN A 33 -6.65 12.90 1.43
C GLN A 33 -6.96 11.43 1.18
N LYS A 34 -7.67 11.16 0.10
CA LYS A 34 -8.02 9.80 -0.25
C LYS A 34 -6.77 8.97 -0.53
N SER A 35 -5.81 9.56 -1.23
CA SER A 35 -4.60 8.83 -1.54
C SER A 35 -3.82 8.51 -0.27
N LYS A 36 -3.82 9.40 0.70
CA LYS A 36 -3.13 9.12 1.96
C LYS A 36 -3.77 7.98 2.71
N ILE A 37 -5.08 7.92 2.72
CA ILE A 37 -5.78 6.82 3.36
C ILE A 37 -5.46 5.51 2.65
N LEU A 38 -5.47 5.53 1.33
CA LEU A 38 -5.16 4.34 0.56
C LEU A 38 -3.71 3.91 0.74
N GLU A 39 -2.80 4.88 0.84
CA GLU A 39 -1.41 4.56 1.09
C GLU A 39 -1.25 3.80 2.40
N LYS A 40 -1.96 4.24 3.41
CA LYS A 40 -1.90 3.56 4.70
C LYS A 40 -2.46 2.15 4.59
N GLU A 41 -3.56 1.99 3.91
CA GLU A 41 -4.15 0.67 3.73
C GLU A 41 -3.23 -0.25 2.94
N VAL A 42 -2.59 0.28 1.93
CA VAL A 42 -1.63 -0.51 1.16
C VAL A 42 -0.48 -0.95 2.05
N ASP A 43 0.03 -0.05 2.85
CA ASP A 43 1.14 -0.40 3.75
C ASP A 43 0.74 -1.51 4.71
N GLU A 44 -0.44 -1.39 5.29
CA GLU A 44 -0.89 -2.40 6.24
C GLU A 44 -1.09 -3.74 5.56
N LYS A 45 -1.71 -3.73 4.40
CA LYS A 45 -1.96 -4.96 3.68
C LYS A 45 -0.66 -5.59 3.22
N ALA A 46 0.26 -4.79 2.74
CA ALA A 46 1.55 -5.29 2.31
C ALA A 46 2.28 -5.97 3.47
N SER A 47 2.21 -5.34 4.62
CA SER A 47 2.86 -5.91 5.80
C SER A 47 2.25 -7.25 6.16
N GLU A 48 0.94 -7.35 6.11
CA GLU A 48 0.26 -8.60 6.42
C GLU A 48 0.64 -9.70 5.43
N ILE A 49 0.68 -9.35 4.17
CA ILE A 49 1.01 -10.34 3.15
C ILE A 49 2.44 -10.82 3.31
N LEU A 50 3.34 -9.89 3.58
CA LEU A 50 4.74 -10.26 3.79
C LEU A 50 4.90 -11.19 4.98
N LYS A 51 4.14 -10.93 6.03
CA LYS A 51 4.22 -11.77 7.21
C LYS A 51 3.78 -13.19 6.91
N SER A 52 2.83 -13.35 6.01
CA SER A 52 2.34 -14.69 5.71
C SER A 52 3.32 -15.48 4.85
N PHE A 53 4.20 -14.79 4.14
CA PHE A 53 5.18 -15.47 3.29
C PHE A 53 6.50 -15.69 3.99
N ALA A 54 6.92 -14.74 4.81
CA ALA A 54 8.27 -14.73 5.34
C ALA A 54 8.34 -15.44 6.67
N ALA A 55 9.50 -16.07 6.91
CA ALA A 55 9.80 -16.54 8.24
C ALA A 55 10.07 -15.34 9.14
N PRO A 56 9.73 -15.45 10.42
CA PRO A 56 9.89 -14.30 11.31
C PRO A 56 11.30 -13.74 11.35
N GLU A 57 12.28 -14.64 11.37
CA GLU A 57 13.67 -14.18 11.47
C GLU A 57 14.17 -13.60 10.18
N ALA A 58 13.47 -13.85 9.09
CA ALA A 58 13.86 -13.32 7.81
C ALA A 58 13.23 -11.98 7.54
N GLN A 59 12.56 -11.42 8.52
CA GLN A 59 11.87 -10.17 8.36
C GLN A 59 12.85 -9.07 8.02
N PRO A 60 12.83 -8.55 6.83
CA PRO A 60 13.74 -7.48 6.49
C PRO A 60 13.30 -6.17 7.09
N ASP A 61 14.24 -5.29 7.26
CA ASP A 61 13.94 -3.96 7.74
C ASP A 61 13.61 -3.04 6.60
N LEU A 62 12.79 -3.53 5.70
CA LEU A 62 12.46 -2.76 4.51
C LEU A 62 11.93 -1.40 4.85
N PHE A 63 10.99 -1.37 5.76
CA PHE A 63 10.33 -0.10 6.07
C PHE A 63 11.18 0.76 6.96
N GLU A 64 11.92 0.14 7.85
CA GLU A 64 12.81 0.91 8.68
C GLU A 64 13.90 1.56 7.87
N GLY A 65 14.47 0.77 6.95
CA GLY A 65 15.50 1.32 6.09
C GLY A 65 14.96 2.45 5.22
N ALA A 66 13.75 2.29 4.76
CA ALA A 66 13.15 3.30 3.92
C ALA A 66 12.87 4.58 4.67
N ASN A 67 12.68 4.48 5.96
CA ASN A 67 12.38 5.65 6.78
C ASN A 67 13.60 6.46 7.13
N GLU A 68 14.75 5.89 6.89
CA GLU A 68 15.98 6.61 7.19
C GLU A 68 16.27 7.66 6.15
#